data_9f512a1181f4186c746a7db2f2dd63c8
#
_entry.id   9f512a1181f4186c746a7db2f2dd63c8
#
_cell.length_a   1.000
_cell.length_b   1.000
_cell.length_c   1.000
_cell.angle_alpha   90.00
_cell.angle_beta   90.00
_cell.angle_gamma   90.00
#
_symmetry.space_group_name_H-M   'P 1'
#
loop_
_entity.id
_entity.type
_entity.pdbx_description
1 polymer ?
#
loop_
_entity_poly.entity_id
_entity_poly.type
_entity_poly.pdbx_seq_one_letter_code
_entity_poly.pdbx_strand_id
1 'polypeptide(L)'
;MPKRGCLIVFEGIEGSGKTTASKKLAEYLTEKKYKVMWTREPNTNSKIGSLIENILLGKVTVAEEAIPLLFAADRVDHTKRVISPAIKKGYVVISDRYLHSSLAYQQSGMETSFGRDWLEKINRYSINPDLVIFLDITPEEGLSRIGKWQRIHDDKFFEDVETQKQIRSAYHEILNLNTPLTGLFGKDLLPSPSHSKVKAVRVVRGSMVVALDASLDQSIIQDTVNETVQRFLRSKGIEKRSENEGRASTLA
;
A
#
# COMPACT_ATOMS: atom_id res chain seq x y z
N MET A 1 -18.46 -13.59 18.00
CA MET A 1 -17.90 -13.82 16.64
C MET A 1 -16.42 -13.50 16.70
N PRO A 2 -15.52 -14.29 16.07
CA PRO A 2 -14.11 -13.94 16.04
C PRO A 2 -13.96 -12.56 15.40
N LYS A 3 -13.20 -11.66 16.04
CA LYS A 3 -12.98 -10.31 15.55
C LYS A 3 -12.22 -10.39 14.23
N ARG A 4 -12.79 -9.79 13.17
CA ARG A 4 -12.21 -9.76 11.84
C ARG A 4 -11.00 -8.84 11.84
N GLY A 5 -9.89 -9.26 11.23
CA GLY A 5 -8.75 -8.40 10.96
C GLY A 5 -9.04 -7.38 9.85
N CYS A 6 -8.02 -6.67 9.39
CA CYS A 6 -8.15 -5.67 8.33
C CYS A 6 -6.97 -5.71 7.37
N LEU A 7 -7.12 -5.06 6.20
CA LEU A 7 -6.08 -4.83 5.21
C LEU A 7 -5.70 -3.35 5.19
N ILE A 8 -4.44 -3.06 5.48
CA ILE A 8 -3.82 -1.73 5.39
C ILE A 8 -2.81 -1.78 4.26
N VAL A 9 -2.87 -0.85 3.33
CA VAL A 9 -1.94 -0.81 2.19
C VAL A 9 -1.16 0.50 2.18
N PHE A 10 0.10 0.41 1.76
CA PHE A 10 0.97 1.56 1.53
C PHE A 10 1.14 1.79 0.05
N GLU A 11 0.88 3.01 -0.38
CA GLU A 11 0.91 3.43 -1.77
C GLU A 11 1.74 4.70 -1.95
N GLY A 12 2.23 4.94 -3.15
CA GLY A 12 3.05 6.10 -3.51
C GLY A 12 4.04 5.78 -4.63
N ILE A 13 4.66 6.81 -5.18
CA ILE A 13 5.67 6.70 -6.23
C ILE A 13 7.00 6.12 -5.70
N GLU A 14 7.96 5.90 -6.59
CA GLU A 14 9.29 5.42 -6.19
C GLU A 14 9.98 6.41 -5.23
N GLY A 15 10.76 5.87 -4.28
CA GLY A 15 11.45 6.67 -3.27
C GLY A 15 10.56 7.31 -2.20
N SER A 16 9.23 7.10 -2.22
CA SER A 16 8.32 7.68 -1.21
C SER A 16 8.45 7.06 0.19
N GLY A 17 9.17 5.95 0.36
CA GLY A 17 9.43 5.32 1.66
C GLY A 17 8.42 4.27 2.08
N LYS A 18 7.56 3.78 1.18
CA LYS A 18 6.52 2.75 1.44
C LYS A 18 7.04 1.54 2.19
N THR A 19 8.07 0.90 1.66
CA THR A 19 8.66 -0.33 2.23
C THR A 19 9.15 -0.10 3.65
N THR A 20 9.83 1.00 3.89
CA THR A 20 10.35 1.34 5.22
C THR A 20 9.22 1.61 6.21
N ALA A 21 8.23 2.42 5.81
CA ALA A 21 7.12 2.78 6.68
C ALA A 21 6.21 1.58 6.99
N SER A 22 5.93 0.74 6.00
CA SER A 22 5.10 -0.46 6.18
C SER A 22 5.75 -1.49 7.09
N LYS A 23 7.07 -1.75 6.95
CA LYS A 23 7.82 -2.65 7.82
C LYS A 23 7.88 -2.13 9.26
N LYS A 24 8.24 -0.85 9.45
CA LYS A 24 8.27 -0.22 10.78
C LYS A 24 6.90 -0.24 11.46
N LEU A 25 5.80 -0.03 10.70
CA LEU A 25 4.45 -0.19 11.24
C LEU A 25 4.18 -1.63 11.68
N ALA A 26 4.61 -2.62 10.92
CA ALA A 26 4.43 -4.02 11.28
C ALA A 26 5.17 -4.37 12.59
N GLU A 27 6.40 -3.92 12.74
CA GLU A 27 7.19 -4.05 13.97
C GLU A 27 6.48 -3.38 15.15
N TYR A 28 6.10 -2.11 14.99
CA TYR A 28 5.41 -1.34 16.01
C TYR A 28 4.11 -2.00 16.49
N LEU A 29 3.26 -2.46 15.57
CA LEU A 29 2.01 -3.12 15.95
C LEU A 29 2.25 -4.50 16.59
N THR A 30 3.31 -5.19 16.20
CA THR A 30 3.72 -6.46 16.84
C THR A 30 4.14 -6.23 18.29
N GLU A 31 4.94 -5.20 18.56
CA GLU A 31 5.31 -4.77 19.92
C GLU A 31 4.07 -4.40 20.75
N LYS A 32 3.07 -3.77 20.11
CA LYS A 32 1.77 -3.46 20.73
C LYS A 32 0.84 -4.66 20.88
N LYS A 33 1.32 -5.89 20.60
CA LYS A 33 0.60 -7.17 20.74
C LYS A 33 -0.58 -7.36 19.78
N TYR A 34 -0.60 -6.71 18.63
CA TYR A 34 -1.53 -7.08 17.55
C TYR A 34 -1.07 -8.35 16.84
N LYS A 35 -2.03 -9.07 16.19
CA LYS A 35 -1.71 -10.10 15.21
C LYS A 35 -1.38 -9.42 13.90
N VAL A 36 -0.12 -9.41 13.47
CA VAL A 36 0.34 -8.69 12.28
C VAL A 36 0.88 -9.65 11.24
N MET A 37 0.58 -9.35 9.98
CA MET A 37 1.21 -9.97 8.81
C MET A 37 1.65 -8.86 7.86
N TRP A 38 2.95 -8.80 7.57
CA TRP A 38 3.47 -7.94 6.50
C TRP A 38 3.60 -8.72 5.22
N THR A 39 3.26 -8.09 4.10
CA THR A 39 3.38 -8.64 2.76
C THR A 39 3.64 -7.54 1.74
N ARG A 40 3.87 -7.90 0.47
CA ARG A 40 4.08 -6.95 -0.63
C ARG A 40 3.47 -7.45 -1.93
N GLU A 41 3.26 -6.56 -2.88
CA GLU A 41 2.96 -6.87 -4.28
C GLU A 41 3.99 -6.24 -5.22
N PRO A 42 4.47 -6.99 -6.24
CA PRO A 42 4.12 -8.39 -6.51
C PRO A 42 4.59 -9.33 -5.39
N ASN A 43 3.82 -10.42 -5.17
CA ASN A 43 4.16 -11.41 -4.15
C ASN A 43 5.28 -12.34 -4.64
N THR A 44 6.52 -11.98 -4.38
CA THR A 44 7.70 -12.71 -4.85
C THR A 44 7.83 -14.13 -4.28
N ASN A 45 7.04 -14.49 -3.27
CA ASN A 45 6.96 -15.87 -2.76
C ASN A 45 6.04 -16.76 -3.63
N SER A 46 5.29 -16.19 -4.56
CA SER A 46 4.49 -16.91 -5.55
C SER A 46 5.25 -17.08 -6.88
N LYS A 47 4.90 -18.10 -7.67
CA LYS A 47 5.47 -18.26 -9.02
C LYS A 47 5.08 -17.12 -9.95
N ILE A 48 3.87 -16.57 -9.79
CA ILE A 48 3.38 -15.44 -10.60
C ILE A 48 4.14 -14.19 -10.24
N GLY A 49 4.25 -13.86 -8.95
CA GLY A 49 4.97 -12.68 -8.50
C GLY A 49 6.47 -12.74 -8.79
N SER A 50 7.09 -13.94 -8.68
CA SER A 50 8.49 -14.13 -9.11
C SER A 50 8.68 -13.92 -10.61
N LEU A 51 7.72 -14.33 -11.46
CA LEU A 51 7.74 -14.04 -12.90
C LEU A 51 7.66 -12.53 -13.14
N ILE A 52 6.75 -11.82 -12.46
CA ILE A 52 6.63 -10.37 -12.57
C ILE A 52 7.95 -9.69 -12.18
N GLU A 53 8.55 -10.09 -11.06
CA GLU A 53 9.85 -9.54 -10.63
C GLU A 53 10.95 -9.75 -11.68
N ASN A 54 11.01 -10.93 -12.32
CA ASN A 54 11.95 -11.17 -13.41
C ASN A 54 11.67 -10.32 -14.66
N ILE A 55 10.42 -9.99 -14.95
CA ILE A 55 10.05 -9.08 -16.04
C ILE A 55 10.52 -7.66 -15.69
N LEU A 56 10.22 -7.16 -14.46
CA LEU A 56 10.63 -5.85 -14.01
C LEU A 56 12.16 -5.69 -14.02
N LEU A 57 12.90 -6.74 -13.67
CA LEU A 57 14.37 -6.77 -13.74
C LEU A 57 14.92 -6.93 -15.15
N GLY A 58 14.06 -6.99 -16.19
CA GLY A 58 14.47 -7.16 -17.59
C GLY A 58 15.06 -8.53 -17.91
N LYS A 59 14.89 -9.53 -17.03
CA LYS A 59 15.37 -10.91 -17.23
C LYS A 59 14.45 -11.73 -18.11
N VAL A 60 13.18 -11.36 -18.20
CA VAL A 60 12.15 -11.99 -19.02
C VAL A 60 11.41 -10.90 -19.76
N THR A 61 11.19 -11.11 -21.07
CA THR A 61 10.41 -10.20 -21.91
C THR A 61 9.06 -10.84 -22.21
N VAL A 62 7.99 -10.08 -22.08
CA VAL A 62 6.62 -10.45 -22.44
C VAL A 62 5.99 -9.31 -23.23
N ALA A 63 4.87 -9.58 -23.90
CA ALA A 63 4.07 -8.51 -24.48
C ALA A 63 3.59 -7.54 -23.37
N GLU A 64 3.58 -6.25 -23.66
CA GLU A 64 3.24 -5.21 -22.67
C GLU A 64 1.84 -5.41 -22.09
N GLU A 65 0.89 -5.84 -22.92
CA GLU A 65 -0.49 -6.15 -22.54
C GLU A 65 -0.59 -7.32 -21.55
N ALA A 66 0.40 -8.19 -21.49
CA ALA A 66 0.45 -9.30 -20.54
C ALA A 66 0.79 -8.82 -19.12
N ILE A 67 1.50 -7.70 -18.97
CA ILE A 67 1.96 -7.20 -17.66
C ILE A 67 0.79 -6.89 -16.71
N PRO A 68 -0.23 -6.09 -17.10
CA PRO A 68 -1.39 -5.86 -16.24
C PRO A 68 -2.14 -7.14 -15.84
N LEU A 69 -2.24 -8.10 -16.77
CA LEU A 69 -2.90 -9.38 -16.52
C LEU A 69 -2.12 -10.22 -15.48
N LEU A 70 -0.80 -10.22 -15.56
CA LEU A 70 0.07 -10.91 -14.60
C LEU A 70 -0.07 -10.28 -13.20
N PHE A 71 -0.04 -8.96 -13.08
CA PHE A 71 -0.27 -8.27 -11.80
C PHE A 71 -1.65 -8.56 -11.24
N ALA A 72 -2.69 -8.59 -12.08
CA ALA A 72 -4.04 -8.96 -11.64
C ALA A 72 -4.11 -10.41 -11.18
N ALA A 73 -3.46 -11.35 -11.88
CA ALA A 73 -3.40 -12.76 -11.52
C ALA A 73 -2.67 -12.97 -10.18
N ASP A 74 -1.50 -12.32 -9.99
CA ASP A 74 -0.76 -12.38 -8.71
C ASP A 74 -1.62 -11.87 -7.57
N ARG A 75 -2.28 -10.73 -7.74
CA ARG A 75 -3.15 -10.14 -6.72
C ARG A 75 -4.33 -11.04 -6.35
N VAL A 76 -4.96 -11.67 -7.31
CA VAL A 76 -6.06 -12.61 -7.03
C VAL A 76 -5.55 -13.81 -6.23
N ASP A 77 -4.43 -14.40 -6.61
CA ASP A 77 -3.83 -15.54 -5.90
C ASP A 77 -3.39 -15.13 -4.49
N HIS A 78 -2.68 -14.01 -4.36
CA HIS A 78 -2.24 -13.43 -3.10
C HIS A 78 -3.42 -13.10 -2.17
N THR A 79 -4.45 -12.44 -2.70
CA THR A 79 -5.68 -12.15 -1.94
C THR A 79 -6.34 -13.40 -1.39
N LYS A 80 -6.49 -14.43 -2.22
CA LYS A 80 -7.22 -15.65 -1.84
C LYS A 80 -6.43 -16.58 -0.94
N ARG A 81 -5.12 -16.72 -1.18
CA ARG A 81 -4.28 -17.69 -0.45
C ARG A 81 -3.62 -17.11 0.80
N VAL A 82 -3.38 -15.80 0.84
CA VAL A 82 -2.61 -15.16 1.91
C VAL A 82 -3.46 -14.14 2.67
N ILE A 83 -3.92 -13.08 1.99
CA ILE A 83 -4.53 -11.92 2.66
C ILE A 83 -5.86 -12.28 3.31
N SER A 84 -6.81 -12.83 2.56
CA SER A 84 -8.16 -13.14 3.08
C SER A 84 -8.16 -14.16 4.21
N PRO A 85 -7.37 -15.26 4.16
CA PRO A 85 -7.26 -16.18 5.29
C PRO A 85 -6.66 -15.52 6.54
N ALA A 86 -5.68 -14.62 6.39
CA ALA A 86 -5.09 -13.89 7.51
C ALA A 86 -6.11 -12.94 8.17
N ILE A 87 -6.85 -12.17 7.36
CA ILE A 87 -7.91 -11.28 7.86
C ILE A 87 -8.98 -12.08 8.63
N LYS A 88 -9.41 -13.25 8.11
CA LYS A 88 -10.36 -14.12 8.80
C LYS A 88 -9.85 -14.62 10.16
N LYS A 89 -8.52 -14.79 10.31
CA LYS A 89 -7.86 -15.18 11.57
C LYS A 89 -7.58 -13.99 12.50
N GLY A 90 -8.06 -12.78 12.17
CA GLY A 90 -7.91 -11.57 12.99
C GLY A 90 -6.57 -10.85 12.83
N TYR A 91 -5.83 -11.09 11.76
CA TYR A 91 -4.58 -10.36 11.49
C TYR A 91 -4.84 -8.96 10.95
N VAL A 92 -4.03 -8.01 11.39
CA VAL A 92 -3.79 -6.76 10.69
C VAL A 92 -2.79 -7.07 9.57
N VAL A 93 -3.28 -7.14 8.35
CA VAL A 93 -2.44 -7.39 7.17
C VAL A 93 -1.96 -6.04 6.64
N ILE A 94 -0.64 -5.88 6.51
CA ILE A 94 0.01 -4.67 5.99
C ILE A 94 0.65 -5.04 4.66
N SER A 95 0.21 -4.41 3.57
CA SER A 95 0.77 -4.63 2.23
C SER A 95 1.55 -3.41 1.74
N ASP A 96 2.79 -3.65 1.32
CA ASP A 96 3.59 -2.69 0.55
C ASP A 96 3.18 -2.82 -0.92
N ARG A 97 2.46 -1.83 -1.44
CA ARG A 97 1.71 -1.80 -2.70
C ARG A 97 0.49 -2.73 -2.72
N TYR A 98 -0.46 -2.38 -3.54
CA TYR A 98 -1.66 -3.15 -3.82
C TYR A 98 -2.32 -2.66 -5.14
N LEU A 99 -3.65 -2.71 -5.20
CA LEU A 99 -4.45 -2.36 -6.37
C LEU A 99 -4.14 -0.97 -6.96
N HIS A 100 -3.95 0.05 -6.11
CA HIS A 100 -3.77 1.42 -6.57
C HIS A 100 -2.43 1.60 -7.31
N SER A 101 -1.39 0.84 -6.93
CA SER A 101 -0.15 0.78 -7.70
C SER A 101 -0.41 0.29 -9.13
N SER A 102 -1.16 -0.81 -9.31
CA SER A 102 -1.48 -1.30 -10.66
C SER A 102 -2.27 -0.28 -11.46
N LEU A 103 -3.27 0.38 -10.85
CA LEU A 103 -4.06 1.39 -11.54
C LEU A 103 -3.19 2.59 -11.96
N ALA A 104 -2.31 3.07 -11.08
CA ALA A 104 -1.48 4.25 -11.37
C ALA A 104 -0.37 3.95 -12.39
N TYR A 105 0.39 2.87 -12.18
CA TYR A 105 1.53 2.53 -13.03
C TYR A 105 1.11 2.03 -14.43
N GLN A 106 0.08 1.22 -14.51
CA GLN A 106 -0.35 0.63 -15.79
C GLN A 106 -1.25 1.58 -16.60
N GLN A 107 -1.84 2.59 -15.97
CA GLN A 107 -2.55 3.65 -16.68
C GLN A 107 -1.59 4.69 -17.28
N SER A 108 -0.48 5.00 -16.64
CA SER A 108 0.33 6.18 -16.94
C SER A 108 1.83 5.92 -17.03
N GLY A 109 2.31 4.78 -16.59
CA GLY A 109 3.74 4.47 -16.51
C GLY A 109 4.25 3.50 -17.58
N MET A 110 3.42 3.14 -18.55
CA MET A 110 3.74 2.20 -19.63
C MET A 110 3.64 2.91 -21.00
N GLU A 111 4.34 2.40 -22.01
CA GLU A 111 4.24 2.92 -23.38
C GLU A 111 2.81 2.81 -23.90
N THR A 112 2.16 1.66 -23.65
CA THR A 112 0.74 1.46 -23.92
C THR A 112 -0.09 1.91 -22.73
N SER A 113 -0.87 2.97 -22.91
CA SER A 113 -1.84 3.41 -21.88
C SER A 113 -3.05 2.47 -21.86
N PHE A 114 -3.29 1.82 -20.74
CA PHE A 114 -4.47 0.97 -20.55
C PHE A 114 -5.60 1.78 -19.92
N GLY A 115 -6.79 1.68 -20.51
CA GLY A 115 -7.98 2.35 -19.99
C GLY A 115 -8.30 1.89 -18.55
N ARG A 116 -8.59 2.85 -17.67
CA ARG A 116 -8.90 2.61 -16.26
C ARG A 116 -10.00 1.58 -16.04
N ASP A 117 -11.08 1.66 -16.84
CA ASP A 117 -12.20 0.71 -16.74
C ASP A 117 -11.77 -0.73 -16.98
N TRP A 118 -10.84 -0.96 -17.91
CA TRP A 118 -10.31 -2.28 -18.18
C TRP A 118 -9.43 -2.76 -17.02
N LEU A 119 -8.52 -1.91 -16.52
CA LEU A 119 -7.69 -2.23 -15.37
C LEU A 119 -8.52 -2.57 -14.13
N GLU A 120 -9.61 -1.84 -13.90
CA GLU A 120 -10.55 -2.14 -12.80
C GLU A 120 -11.27 -3.47 -13.01
N LYS A 121 -11.69 -3.78 -14.25
CA LYS A 121 -12.36 -5.05 -14.59
C LYS A 121 -11.47 -6.25 -14.35
N ILE A 122 -10.21 -6.24 -14.76
CA ILE A 122 -9.29 -7.37 -14.55
C ILE A 122 -8.94 -7.54 -13.06
N ASN A 123 -9.00 -6.46 -12.26
CA ASN A 123 -8.74 -6.47 -10.82
C ASN A 123 -10.00 -6.67 -9.95
N ARG A 124 -11.17 -6.94 -10.53
CA ARG A 124 -12.47 -7.03 -9.81
C ARG A 124 -12.52 -8.09 -8.70
N TYR A 125 -11.64 -9.07 -8.71
CA TYR A 125 -11.56 -10.11 -7.68
C TYR A 125 -10.66 -9.75 -6.49
N SER A 126 -10.02 -8.58 -6.52
CA SER A 126 -9.30 -8.03 -5.38
C SER A 126 -10.28 -7.58 -4.29
N ILE A 127 -9.88 -7.69 -3.03
CA ILE A 127 -10.64 -7.08 -1.94
C ILE A 127 -10.24 -5.60 -1.81
N ASN A 128 -11.19 -4.74 -1.46
CA ASN A 128 -10.85 -3.36 -1.11
C ASN A 128 -10.07 -3.33 0.20
N PRO A 129 -8.97 -2.55 0.29
CA PRO A 129 -8.31 -2.32 1.56
C PRO A 129 -9.23 -1.56 2.51
N ASP A 130 -9.07 -1.78 3.81
CA ASP A 130 -9.79 -1.01 4.83
C ASP A 130 -9.17 0.37 5.02
N LEU A 131 -7.83 0.47 4.88
CA LEU A 131 -7.06 1.71 4.98
C LEU A 131 -5.97 1.75 3.92
N VAL A 132 -5.87 2.88 3.23
CA VAL A 132 -4.78 3.22 2.31
C VAL A 132 -3.95 4.34 2.92
N ILE A 133 -2.67 4.12 3.12
CA ILE A 133 -1.68 5.15 3.48
C ILE A 133 -0.96 5.54 2.20
N PHE A 134 -1.23 6.72 1.69
CA PHE A 134 -0.56 7.26 0.51
C PHE A 134 0.57 8.19 0.94
N LEU A 135 1.80 7.83 0.60
CA LEU A 135 3.01 8.61 0.85
C LEU A 135 3.27 9.53 -0.34
N ASP A 136 2.80 10.76 -0.25
CA ASP A 136 2.88 11.75 -1.33
C ASP A 136 4.19 12.53 -1.27
N ILE A 137 5.02 12.37 -2.31
CA ILE A 137 6.30 13.05 -2.48
C ILE A 137 6.41 13.55 -3.92
N THR A 138 7.25 14.56 -4.16
CA THR A 138 7.57 14.96 -5.54
C THR A 138 8.46 13.91 -6.21
N PRO A 139 8.33 13.70 -7.53
CA PRO A 139 9.19 12.76 -8.26
C PRO A 139 10.68 13.07 -8.08
N GLU A 140 11.05 14.34 -8.09
CA GLU A 140 12.43 14.81 -7.94
C GLU A 140 13.01 14.38 -6.59
N GLU A 141 12.25 14.58 -5.50
CA GLU A 141 12.65 14.14 -4.15
C GLU A 141 12.67 12.63 -4.03
N GLY A 142 11.64 11.93 -4.56
CA GLY A 142 11.57 10.48 -4.55
C GLY A 142 12.79 9.85 -5.21
N LEU A 143 13.11 10.26 -6.44
CA LEU A 143 14.25 9.76 -7.19
C LEU A 143 15.60 10.14 -6.55
N SER A 144 15.69 11.29 -5.87
CA SER A 144 16.91 11.66 -5.13
C SER A 144 17.23 10.71 -3.97
N ARG A 145 16.21 10.11 -3.35
CA ARG A 145 16.34 9.15 -2.24
C ARG A 145 16.74 7.76 -2.69
N ILE A 146 16.50 7.45 -3.95
CA ILE A 146 16.92 6.18 -4.54
C ILE A 146 18.40 6.29 -4.85
N GLY A 147 19.25 5.58 -4.10
CA GLY A 147 20.70 5.60 -4.30
C GLY A 147 21.08 5.11 -5.71
N LYS A 148 22.23 5.59 -6.24
CA LYS A 148 22.73 5.18 -7.58
C LYS A 148 22.80 3.67 -7.76
N TRP A 149 23.06 2.93 -6.69
CA TRP A 149 23.16 1.46 -6.71
C TRP A 149 21.80 0.81 -6.91
N GLN A 150 20.77 1.35 -6.32
CA GLN A 150 19.38 0.86 -6.44
C GLN A 150 18.82 1.12 -7.84
N ARG A 151 19.19 2.24 -8.48
CA ARG A 151 18.80 2.58 -9.87
C ARG A 151 19.31 1.60 -10.91
N ILE A 152 20.36 0.85 -10.62
CA ILE A 152 20.95 -0.13 -11.57
C ILE A 152 20.24 -1.49 -11.47
N HIS A 153 19.50 -1.76 -10.38
CA HIS A 153 18.98 -3.08 -10.05
C HIS A 153 17.45 -3.14 -9.96
N ASP A 154 16.79 -2.01 -9.75
CA ASP A 154 15.32 -1.93 -9.60
C ASP A 154 14.72 -1.14 -10.76
N ASP A 155 13.85 -1.79 -11.52
CA ASP A 155 12.87 -1.24 -12.46
C ASP A 155 13.35 -0.17 -13.47
N LYS A 156 13.98 -0.63 -14.56
CA LYS A 156 14.26 0.21 -15.75
C LYS A 156 13.03 0.89 -16.35
N PHE A 157 11.82 0.43 -16.01
CA PHE A 157 10.56 0.90 -16.61
C PHE A 157 10.05 2.24 -16.05
N PHE A 158 10.49 2.67 -14.85
CA PHE A 158 9.85 3.80 -14.17
C PHE A 158 10.84 4.82 -13.57
N GLU A 159 12.06 4.88 -14.10
CA GLU A 159 13.18 5.64 -13.48
C GLU A 159 13.19 7.14 -13.83
N ASP A 160 12.42 7.59 -14.80
CA ASP A 160 12.46 9.00 -15.21
C ASP A 160 11.44 9.86 -14.44
N VAL A 161 11.80 11.14 -14.26
CA VAL A 161 10.99 12.11 -13.53
C VAL A 161 9.62 12.31 -14.17
N GLU A 162 9.54 12.32 -15.50
CA GLU A 162 8.28 12.60 -16.20
C GLU A 162 7.28 11.46 -16.03
N THR A 163 7.74 10.23 -16.17
CA THR A 163 6.93 9.03 -15.89
C THR A 163 6.44 9.03 -14.43
N GLN A 164 7.31 9.36 -13.47
CA GLN A 164 6.90 9.45 -12.07
C GLN A 164 5.90 10.58 -11.80
N LYS A 165 5.95 11.70 -12.54
CA LYS A 165 4.93 12.76 -12.47
C LYS A 165 3.56 12.28 -12.93
N GLN A 166 3.53 11.55 -14.04
CA GLN A 166 2.29 10.95 -14.56
C GLN A 166 1.70 9.95 -13.58
N ILE A 167 2.52 9.05 -13.03
CA ILE A 167 2.10 8.07 -12.02
C ILE A 167 1.57 8.77 -10.77
N ARG A 168 2.25 9.80 -10.26
CA ARG A 168 1.79 10.59 -9.11
C ARG A 168 0.45 11.26 -9.39
N SER A 169 0.28 11.85 -10.58
CA SER A 169 -0.98 12.45 -11.00
C SER A 169 -2.11 11.42 -11.04
N ALA A 170 -1.84 10.23 -11.58
CA ALA A 170 -2.79 9.13 -11.58
C ALA A 170 -3.19 8.70 -10.15
N TYR A 171 -2.25 8.60 -9.21
CA TYR A 171 -2.58 8.36 -7.81
C TYR A 171 -3.51 9.42 -7.23
N HIS A 172 -3.23 10.71 -7.48
CA HIS A 172 -4.06 11.81 -7.01
C HIS A 172 -5.48 11.72 -7.54
N GLU A 173 -5.65 11.32 -8.80
CA GLU A 173 -6.96 11.09 -9.41
C GLU A 173 -7.67 9.88 -8.82
N ILE A 174 -7.00 8.72 -8.77
CA ILE A 174 -7.54 7.45 -8.27
C ILE A 174 -7.98 7.57 -6.79
N LEU A 175 -7.21 8.30 -5.99
CA LEU A 175 -7.45 8.49 -4.57
C LEU A 175 -8.29 9.73 -4.25
N ASN A 176 -8.80 10.43 -5.28
CA ASN A 176 -9.66 11.61 -5.13
C ASN A 176 -8.99 12.76 -4.33
N LEU A 177 -7.69 12.96 -4.49
CA LEU A 177 -6.94 13.93 -3.71
C LEU A 177 -7.05 15.35 -4.26
N ASN A 178 -7.45 15.51 -5.52
CA ASN A 178 -7.61 16.80 -6.20
C ASN A 178 -8.88 17.57 -5.79
N THR A 179 -9.79 16.94 -5.06
CA THR A 179 -11.01 17.60 -4.58
C THR A 179 -10.77 18.26 -3.21
N PRO A 180 -11.37 19.45 -2.95
CA PRO A 180 -11.30 20.07 -1.62
C PRO A 180 -11.79 19.13 -0.51
N LEU A 181 -11.26 19.30 0.71
CA LEU A 181 -11.71 18.59 1.91
C LEU A 181 -13.19 18.97 2.18
N THR A 182 -14.13 18.12 1.76
CA THR A 182 -15.53 18.26 2.20
C THR A 182 -15.70 17.50 3.52
N GLY A 183 -16.07 18.25 4.56
CA GLY A 183 -16.04 17.89 5.98
C GLY A 183 -17.00 16.80 6.45
N LEU A 184 -16.90 15.57 5.95
CA LEU A 184 -17.80 14.45 6.31
C LEU A 184 -17.14 13.35 7.16
N PHE A 185 -15.90 13.53 7.61
CA PHE A 185 -15.25 12.54 8.48
C PHE A 185 -15.07 13.11 9.89
N GLY A 186 -15.53 12.34 10.88
CA GLY A 186 -15.46 12.70 12.27
C GLY A 186 -14.06 13.19 12.65
N LYS A 187 -13.99 14.34 13.30
CA LYS A 187 -12.75 14.98 13.78
C LYS A 187 -11.87 14.03 14.60
N ASP A 188 -12.47 12.95 15.11
CA ASP A 188 -11.81 11.95 15.97
C ASP A 188 -10.92 10.95 15.20
N LEU A 189 -11.06 10.84 13.88
CA LEU A 189 -10.23 9.96 13.02
C LEU A 189 -8.99 10.67 12.45
N LEU A 190 -8.96 12.01 12.53
CA LEU A 190 -7.81 12.79 12.09
C LEU A 190 -6.74 12.80 13.20
N PRO A 191 -5.45 12.70 12.85
CA PRO A 191 -4.38 13.10 13.76
C PRO A 191 -4.68 14.51 14.28
N SER A 192 -4.29 14.81 15.52
CA SER A 192 -4.50 16.12 16.17
C SER A 192 -4.13 17.26 15.22
N PRO A 193 -4.85 18.42 15.22
CA PRO A 193 -4.61 19.55 14.32
C PRO A 193 -3.18 20.13 14.35
N SER A 194 -2.37 19.76 15.33
CA SER A 194 -0.93 20.11 15.38
C SER A 194 -0.09 19.46 14.28
N HIS A 195 -0.66 18.58 13.47
CA HIS A 195 0.07 17.83 12.45
C HIS A 195 -0.28 18.33 11.04
N SER A 196 0.41 19.38 10.59
CA SER A 196 0.45 19.86 9.19
C SER A 196 0.93 18.80 8.16
N LYS A 197 0.99 17.53 8.57
CA LYS A 197 1.61 16.39 7.89
C LYS A 197 0.62 15.56 7.08
N VAL A 198 -0.67 15.63 7.41
CA VAL A 198 -1.74 14.94 6.68
C VAL A 198 -2.24 15.88 5.60
N LYS A 199 -1.96 15.56 4.34
CA LYS A 199 -2.41 16.33 3.17
C LYS A 199 -3.90 16.15 2.90
N ALA A 200 -4.41 14.93 3.07
CA ALA A 200 -5.81 14.63 2.84
C ALA A 200 -6.29 13.37 3.56
N VAL A 201 -7.59 13.34 3.90
CA VAL A 201 -8.31 12.12 4.29
C VAL A 201 -9.55 12.00 3.42
N ARG A 202 -9.78 10.82 2.87
CA ARG A 202 -10.89 10.52 1.94
C ARG A 202 -11.50 9.16 2.25
N VAL A 203 -12.69 8.93 1.69
CA VAL A 203 -13.20 7.57 1.51
C VAL A 203 -13.37 7.34 0.01
N VAL A 204 -12.67 6.34 -0.49
CA VAL A 204 -12.69 5.95 -1.90
C VAL A 204 -13.08 4.49 -1.97
N ARG A 205 -14.20 4.18 -2.63
CA ARG A 205 -14.72 2.80 -2.76
C ARG A 205 -14.87 2.04 -1.43
N GLY A 206 -15.21 2.75 -0.35
CA GLY A 206 -15.34 2.16 0.98
C GLY A 206 -14.02 2.03 1.75
N SER A 207 -12.89 2.34 1.15
CA SER A 207 -11.59 2.40 1.81
C SER A 207 -11.35 3.78 2.40
N MET A 208 -10.85 3.85 3.62
CA MET A 208 -10.30 5.10 4.17
C MET A 208 -8.94 5.36 3.52
N VAL A 209 -8.73 6.54 2.99
CA VAL A 209 -7.47 6.98 2.38
C VAL A 209 -6.89 8.12 3.21
N VAL A 210 -5.64 7.99 3.60
CA VAL A 210 -4.88 9.03 4.30
C VAL A 210 -3.63 9.36 3.49
N ALA A 211 -3.57 10.57 2.95
CA ALA A 211 -2.40 11.07 2.24
C ALA A 211 -1.49 11.83 3.20
N LEU A 212 -0.23 11.43 3.28
CA LEU A 212 0.80 12.00 4.12
C LEU A 212 1.85 12.72 3.30
N ASP A 213 2.37 13.82 3.82
CA ASP A 213 3.52 14.49 3.24
C ASP A 213 4.79 13.67 3.47
N ALA A 214 5.25 12.99 2.43
CA ALA A 214 6.43 12.14 2.51
C ALA A 214 7.74 12.89 2.25
N SER A 215 7.73 14.22 2.08
CA SER A 215 8.94 15.06 2.05
C SER A 215 9.55 15.28 3.44
N LEU A 216 8.75 15.09 4.49
CA LEU A 216 9.15 15.27 5.88
C LEU A 216 10.14 14.19 6.36
N ASP A 217 10.75 14.44 7.52
CA ASP A 217 11.64 13.46 8.15
C ASP A 217 10.95 12.12 8.39
N GLN A 218 11.70 11.03 8.21
CA GLN A 218 11.19 9.68 8.30
C GLN A 218 10.59 9.36 9.69
N SER A 219 11.15 9.90 10.77
CA SER A 219 10.60 9.74 12.12
C SER A 219 9.22 10.37 12.23
N ILE A 220 9.07 11.57 11.69
CA ILE A 220 7.81 12.31 11.68
C ILE A 220 6.73 11.57 10.89
N ILE A 221 7.08 11.06 9.72
CA ILE A 221 6.18 10.25 8.89
C ILE A 221 5.75 9.01 9.66
N GLN A 222 6.71 8.30 10.28
CA GLN A 222 6.43 7.06 11.01
C GLN A 222 5.51 7.29 12.22
N ASP A 223 5.74 8.33 12.99
CA ASP A 223 4.88 8.67 14.12
C ASP A 223 3.45 8.99 13.66
N THR A 224 3.31 9.71 12.54
CA THR A 224 2.00 10.02 11.95
C THR A 224 1.30 8.76 11.44
N VAL A 225 2.03 7.84 10.80
CA VAL A 225 1.51 6.53 10.37
C VAL A 225 1.03 5.73 11.58
N ASN A 226 1.87 5.62 12.61
CA ASN A 226 1.55 4.86 13.83
C ASN A 226 0.30 5.39 14.53
N GLU A 227 0.19 6.71 14.69
CA GLU A 227 -0.97 7.36 15.29
C GLU A 227 -2.24 7.14 14.46
N THR A 228 -2.15 7.38 13.14
CA THR A 228 -3.26 7.20 12.20
C THR A 228 -3.80 5.77 12.26
N VAL A 229 -2.91 4.79 12.19
CA VAL A 229 -3.30 3.38 12.21
C VAL A 229 -3.87 2.97 13.55
N GLN A 230 -3.31 3.42 14.67
CA GLN A 230 -3.90 3.12 15.99
C GLN A 230 -5.33 3.66 16.13
N ARG A 231 -5.58 4.90 15.71
CA ARG A 231 -6.94 5.48 15.71
C ARG A 231 -7.88 4.68 14.81
N PHE A 232 -7.41 4.32 13.62
CA PHE A 232 -8.17 3.48 12.70
C PHE A 232 -8.52 2.11 13.32
N LEU A 233 -7.56 1.40 13.90
CA LEU A 233 -7.79 0.09 14.53
C LEU A 233 -8.79 0.19 15.69
N ARG A 234 -8.70 1.23 16.53
CA ARG A 234 -9.67 1.49 17.61
C ARG A 234 -11.08 1.74 17.05
N SER A 235 -11.22 2.53 16.00
CA SER A 235 -12.53 2.81 15.37
C SER A 235 -13.18 1.56 14.76
N LYS A 236 -12.36 0.58 14.35
CA LYS A 236 -12.81 -0.73 13.84
C LYS A 236 -13.01 -1.77 14.94
N GLY A 237 -12.73 -1.46 16.20
CA GLY A 237 -12.81 -2.42 17.31
C GLY A 237 -11.81 -3.57 17.18
N ILE A 238 -10.69 -3.36 16.48
CA ILE A 238 -9.62 -4.36 16.34
C ILE A 238 -8.75 -4.29 17.59
N GLU A 239 -8.71 -5.40 18.34
CA GLU A 239 -8.05 -5.47 19.64
C GLU A 239 -6.69 -6.17 19.57
N LYS A 240 -5.90 -5.91 20.60
CA LYS A 240 -4.63 -6.60 20.87
C LYS A 240 -4.89 -8.05 21.30
N ARG A 241 -3.89 -8.94 21.17
CA ARG A 241 -3.93 -10.28 21.75
C ARG A 241 -4.11 -10.16 23.26
N SER A 242 -4.95 -11.01 23.83
CA SER A 242 -5.01 -11.19 25.29
C SER A 242 -3.75 -11.91 25.76
N GLU A 243 -3.27 -11.62 26.98
CA GLU A 243 -2.06 -12.25 27.55
C GLU A 243 -2.14 -13.79 27.65
N ASN A 244 -3.36 -14.35 27.62
CA ASN A 244 -3.59 -15.79 27.69
C ASN A 244 -3.37 -16.55 26.37
N GLU A 245 -3.39 -15.90 25.21
CA GLU A 245 -3.16 -16.56 23.92
C GLU A 245 -1.68 -16.85 23.64
N GLY A 246 -0.76 -16.19 24.35
CA GLY A 246 0.71 -16.38 24.21
C GLY A 246 1.26 -17.66 24.83
N ARG A 247 0.52 -18.30 25.73
CA ARG A 247 0.97 -19.52 26.42
C ARG A 247 0.62 -20.84 25.71
N ALA A 248 -0.28 -20.81 24.74
CA ALA A 248 -0.72 -22.02 24.02
C ALA A 248 0.17 -22.41 22.82
N SER A 249 1.06 -21.53 22.34
CA SER A 249 1.89 -21.82 21.15
C SER A 249 3.32 -22.28 21.47
N THR A 250 3.67 -22.48 22.78
CA THR A 250 5.00 -22.95 23.21
C THR A 250 4.99 -24.43 23.60
N LEU A 251 3.86 -25.14 23.41
CA LEU A 251 3.68 -26.56 23.78
C LEU A 251 3.06 -27.38 22.62
N ALA A 252 3.51 -27.17 21.38
CA ALA A 252 3.18 -28.07 20.27
C ALA A 252 4.37 -28.12 19.31
#